data_f532afae3ae209a91102be96c6334191
#
_entry.id   f532afae3ae209a91102be96c6334191
#
_cell.length_a   1.000
_cell.length_b   1.000
_cell.length_c   1.000
_cell.angle_alpha   90.00
_cell.angle_beta   90.00
_cell.angle_gamma   90.00
#
_symmetry.space_group_name_H-M   'P 1'
#
loop_
_entity.id
_entity.type
_entity.pdbx_description
1 polymer ?
#
loop_
_entity_poly.entity_id
_entity_poly.type
_entity_poly.pdbx_seq_one_letter_code
_entity_poly.pdbx_strand_id
1 'polypeptide(L)'
;MIPTRPSHLLRLTVAGLLVTTLGACGALSDMGRGAVRGVNRAGEAVAGRLTQADAPEIKAELPALDHEIAVEVVASPKVTDGTPDGYPKPLPAFDGDRVYTLGESRRQVFAHTLPEGKRQWKASLKDTITGGVGAGDGLVLVGTSNGDVVALSAEDGKERWRAPLESEVLAPPTAREGVVVVATGDGHLYGLAAADGARKWSIERDVPTLSLRGGSAPLTTPTLAVHGFANGHLVAVDLQTGREAWDTPIVQPRGRTELERMIDADCQPVIDGGTVYAAAYQGRISAIDLGTGTASWARELSCDSALTVDTFNAYATDTDDKVSAFDLSSGVVHWEQEALKGRHLTAPAAVGAYVAVGDLEGYVHWLRGEDGTLAGRTRPTKDAFLLAPTVRDGVAYFLSEGGRLYALRPGD
;
A
#
# COMPACT_ATOMS: atom_id res chain seq x y z
N MET A 1 9.85 -48.19 -38.97
CA MET A 1 11.24 -47.68 -38.76
C MET A 1 11.18 -46.19 -38.71
N ILE A 2 11.17 -45.60 -37.52
CA ILE A 2 11.26 -44.16 -37.28
C ILE A 2 12.23 -44.00 -36.11
N PRO A 3 13.33 -43.24 -36.23
CA PRO A 3 14.28 -43.09 -35.13
C PRO A 3 13.85 -41.94 -34.20
N THR A 4 13.87 -42.30 -32.94
CA THR A 4 13.67 -41.37 -31.80
C THR A 4 14.93 -40.55 -31.55
N ARG A 5 14.77 -39.24 -31.34
CA ARG A 5 15.82 -38.33 -30.83
C ARG A 5 15.74 -38.23 -29.32
N PRO A 6 16.88 -38.16 -28.59
CA PRO A 6 16.88 -38.03 -27.14
C PRO A 6 16.74 -36.58 -26.67
N SER A 7 15.98 -36.41 -25.60
CA SER A 7 15.80 -35.17 -24.84
C SER A 7 17.03 -34.88 -23.96
N HIS A 8 17.59 -33.69 -24.04
CA HIS A 8 18.62 -33.18 -23.14
C HIS A 8 18.06 -32.77 -21.80
N LEU A 9 18.35 -33.53 -20.76
CA LEU A 9 18.16 -33.15 -19.36
C LEU A 9 19.30 -32.22 -18.94
N LEU A 10 18.96 -30.99 -18.60
CA LEU A 10 19.87 -30.00 -17.96
C LEU A 10 19.95 -30.33 -16.46
N ARG A 11 21.07 -30.83 -15.99
CA ARG A 11 21.34 -31.06 -14.56
C ARG A 11 21.86 -29.75 -13.96
N LEU A 12 21.09 -29.17 -13.04
CA LEU A 12 21.58 -28.13 -12.11
C LEU A 12 22.34 -28.83 -10.97
N THR A 13 23.62 -28.56 -10.86
CA THR A 13 24.47 -28.96 -9.72
C THR A 13 24.38 -27.87 -8.66
N VAL A 14 23.78 -28.21 -7.52
CA VAL A 14 23.83 -27.38 -6.30
C VAL A 14 25.15 -27.67 -5.60
N ALA A 15 26.04 -26.66 -5.54
CA ALA A 15 27.27 -26.72 -4.77
C ALA A 15 26.96 -26.42 -3.29
N GLY A 16 26.98 -27.46 -2.45
CA GLY A 16 26.90 -27.32 -0.99
C GLY A 16 28.22 -26.78 -0.43
N LEU A 17 28.16 -25.69 0.31
CA LEU A 17 29.29 -25.14 1.06
C LEU A 17 29.24 -25.68 2.50
N LEU A 18 30.17 -26.54 2.86
CA LEU A 18 30.41 -27.04 4.22
C LEU A 18 31.15 -25.96 5.02
N VAL A 19 30.55 -25.44 6.08
CA VAL A 19 31.21 -24.55 7.02
C VAL A 19 31.63 -25.34 8.24
N THR A 20 32.95 -25.45 8.46
CA THR A 20 33.57 -26.03 9.67
C THR A 20 33.56 -25.02 10.81
N THR A 21 33.03 -25.44 11.96
CA THR A 21 33.03 -24.67 13.21
C THR A 21 34.36 -24.71 13.89
N LEU A 22 34.95 -23.53 14.21
CA LEU A 22 35.92 -23.34 15.25
C LEU A 22 35.63 -22.06 16.03
N GLY A 23 35.55 -22.19 17.34
CA GLY A 23 35.01 -21.22 18.25
C GLY A 23 35.82 -19.96 18.48
N ALA A 24 35.10 -18.88 18.73
CA ALA A 24 35.52 -17.77 19.59
C ALA A 24 34.24 -17.00 20.00
N CYS A 25 33.94 -17.00 21.28
CA CYS A 25 32.91 -16.15 21.88
C CYS A 25 33.36 -14.69 21.82
N GLY A 26 32.57 -13.82 21.17
CA GLY A 26 32.80 -12.38 21.22
C GLY A 26 32.47 -11.60 19.94
N ALA A 27 32.22 -12.24 18.79
CA ALA A 27 32.05 -11.55 17.54
C ALA A 27 30.70 -11.88 16.83
N LEU A 28 29.72 -12.44 17.51
CA LEU A 28 28.49 -12.96 16.92
C LEU A 28 27.42 -11.88 16.64
N SER A 29 27.51 -10.70 17.26
CA SER A 29 26.52 -9.64 17.03
C SER A 29 26.71 -8.86 15.71
N ASP A 30 27.94 -8.77 15.20
CA ASP A 30 28.22 -8.02 13.97
C ASP A 30 28.19 -8.90 12.70
N MET A 31 28.43 -10.21 12.82
CA MET A 31 28.34 -11.13 11.69
C MET A 31 26.90 -11.45 11.28
N GLY A 32 25.93 -11.44 12.20
CA GLY A 32 24.52 -11.62 11.91
C GLY A 32 23.96 -10.50 11.03
N ARG A 33 24.30 -9.26 11.34
CA ARG A 33 23.88 -8.08 10.55
C ARG A 33 24.50 -8.03 9.15
N GLY A 34 25.71 -8.52 8.99
CA GLY A 34 26.37 -8.57 7.68
C GLY A 34 25.83 -9.65 6.75
N ALA A 35 25.44 -10.80 7.28
CA ALA A 35 24.88 -11.92 6.50
C ALA A 35 23.46 -11.62 5.99
N VAL A 36 22.61 -11.01 6.83
CA VAL A 36 21.26 -10.56 6.43
C VAL A 36 21.33 -9.47 5.35
N ARG A 37 22.29 -8.53 5.47
CA ARG A 37 22.53 -7.51 4.42
C ARG A 37 22.99 -8.09 3.08
N GLY A 38 23.74 -9.19 3.09
CA GLY A 38 24.20 -9.87 1.88
C GLY A 38 23.07 -10.63 1.15
N VAL A 39 22.18 -11.27 1.91
CA VAL A 39 21.02 -11.99 1.34
C VAL A 39 19.98 -11.02 0.78
N ASN A 40 19.74 -9.90 1.47
CA ASN A 40 18.81 -8.88 0.96
C ASN A 40 19.31 -8.22 -0.33
N ARG A 41 20.62 -7.89 -0.44
CA ARG A 41 21.18 -7.36 -1.69
C ARG A 41 21.10 -8.35 -2.87
N ALA A 42 21.28 -9.64 -2.61
CA ALA A 42 21.12 -10.68 -3.64
C ALA A 42 19.64 -10.84 -4.03
N GLY A 43 18.72 -10.75 -3.08
CA GLY A 43 17.27 -10.74 -3.32
C GLY A 43 16.82 -9.54 -4.12
N GLU A 44 17.31 -8.34 -3.81
CA GLU A 44 17.02 -7.11 -4.56
C GLU A 44 17.57 -7.16 -6.00
N ALA A 45 18.77 -7.72 -6.20
CA ALA A 45 19.35 -7.88 -7.53
C ALA A 45 18.58 -8.90 -8.39
N VAL A 46 18.00 -9.94 -7.79
CA VAL A 46 17.15 -10.92 -8.48
C VAL A 46 15.74 -10.34 -8.71
N ALA A 47 15.15 -9.69 -7.73
CA ALA A 47 13.87 -8.99 -7.90
C ALA A 47 13.97 -7.89 -8.95
N GLY A 48 15.02 -7.05 -8.93
CA GLY A 48 15.25 -6.01 -9.91
C GLY A 48 15.48 -6.54 -11.34
N ARG A 49 16.03 -7.74 -11.49
CA ARG A 49 16.15 -8.40 -12.82
C ARG A 49 14.85 -9.02 -13.30
N LEU A 50 14.00 -9.49 -12.41
CA LEU A 50 12.67 -10.01 -12.77
C LEU A 50 11.69 -8.86 -13.10
N THR A 51 11.86 -7.68 -12.48
CA THR A 51 11.01 -6.50 -12.76
C THR A 51 11.41 -5.74 -14.04
N GLN A 52 12.61 -5.96 -14.58
CA GLN A 52 13.06 -5.33 -15.82
C GLN A 52 12.71 -6.15 -17.07
N ALA A 53 12.16 -7.36 -16.92
CA ALA A 53 11.92 -8.25 -18.04
C ALA A 53 10.62 -7.96 -18.81
N ASP A 54 9.56 -7.43 -18.18
CA ASP A 54 8.32 -7.10 -18.88
C ASP A 54 7.62 -5.92 -18.18
N ALA A 55 7.73 -4.73 -18.76
CA ALA A 55 6.76 -3.67 -18.45
C ALA A 55 5.37 -4.23 -18.79
N PRO A 56 4.37 -4.12 -17.90
CA PRO A 56 3.05 -4.67 -18.17
C PRO A 56 2.50 -4.05 -19.46
N GLU A 57 2.24 -4.92 -20.45
CA GLU A 57 1.70 -4.52 -21.73
C GLU A 57 0.18 -4.42 -21.63
N ILE A 58 -0.38 -3.25 -21.96
CA ILE A 58 -1.83 -3.08 -22.03
C ILE A 58 -2.34 -3.87 -23.21
N LYS A 59 -3.18 -4.88 -22.94
CA LYS A 59 -3.76 -5.76 -23.96
C LYS A 59 -5.22 -5.41 -24.30
N ALA A 60 -5.83 -4.50 -23.55
CA ALA A 60 -7.23 -4.16 -23.69
C ALA A 60 -7.42 -2.85 -24.47
N GLU A 61 -8.31 -2.89 -25.46
CA GLU A 61 -8.81 -1.68 -26.13
C GLU A 61 -9.67 -0.85 -25.18
N LEU A 62 -9.76 0.45 -25.46
CA LEU A 62 -10.66 1.33 -24.72
C LEU A 62 -12.11 1.02 -25.09
N PRO A 63 -12.99 0.69 -24.13
CA PRO A 63 -14.40 0.48 -24.42
C PRO A 63 -15.05 1.77 -24.92
N ALA A 64 -16.07 1.63 -25.79
CA ALA A 64 -16.88 2.78 -26.22
C ALA A 64 -17.65 3.36 -25.03
N LEU A 65 -17.91 4.67 -25.09
CA LEU A 65 -18.77 5.38 -24.15
C LEU A 65 -20.03 5.84 -24.87
N ASP A 66 -21.20 5.50 -24.34
CA ASP A 66 -22.46 5.90 -24.91
C ASP A 66 -22.78 7.38 -24.60
N HIS A 67 -22.45 7.81 -23.37
CA HIS A 67 -22.56 9.18 -22.89
C HIS A 67 -21.34 9.49 -22.02
N GLU A 68 -20.86 10.71 -22.10
CA GLU A 68 -19.67 11.12 -21.38
C GLU A 68 -19.99 12.27 -20.41
N ILE A 69 -19.70 12.05 -19.12
CA ILE A 69 -19.78 13.13 -18.13
C ILE A 69 -18.64 14.11 -18.33
N ALA A 70 -18.87 15.37 -18.03
CA ALA A 70 -17.80 16.34 -17.91
C ALA A 70 -16.90 15.97 -16.71
N VAL A 71 -15.59 16.07 -16.89
CA VAL A 71 -14.62 15.90 -15.81
C VAL A 71 -13.80 17.18 -15.70
N GLU A 72 -13.81 17.77 -14.51
CA GLU A 72 -13.02 18.95 -14.20
C GLU A 72 -11.64 18.55 -13.65
N VAL A 73 -10.59 19.13 -14.23
CA VAL A 73 -9.24 19.11 -13.67
C VAL A 73 -9.11 20.33 -12.76
N VAL A 74 -9.35 20.16 -11.46
CA VAL A 74 -9.32 21.26 -10.47
C VAL A 74 -7.91 21.81 -10.32
N ALA A 75 -6.91 20.93 -10.30
CA ALA A 75 -5.50 21.27 -10.23
C ALA A 75 -4.63 20.15 -10.76
N SER A 76 -3.39 20.49 -11.19
CA SER A 76 -2.43 19.48 -11.63
C SER A 76 -0.98 19.89 -11.33
N PRO A 77 -0.63 20.17 -10.05
CA PRO A 77 0.73 20.59 -9.70
C PRO A 77 1.74 19.44 -9.82
N LYS A 78 3.00 19.78 -10.10
CA LYS A 78 4.12 18.86 -9.95
C LYS A 78 4.55 18.86 -8.47
N VAL A 79 4.42 17.73 -7.78
CA VAL A 79 4.66 17.61 -6.34
C VAL A 79 5.85 16.72 -5.98
N THR A 80 6.43 16.02 -6.96
CA THR A 80 7.67 15.25 -6.80
C THR A 80 8.45 15.24 -8.12
N ASP A 81 9.69 14.80 -8.11
CA ASP A 81 10.54 14.64 -9.30
C ASP A 81 10.21 13.36 -10.10
N GLY A 82 9.43 12.47 -9.54
CA GLY A 82 8.93 11.21 -10.09
C GLY A 82 8.52 10.27 -8.97
N THR A 83 7.78 9.22 -9.30
CA THR A 83 7.50 8.14 -8.35
C THR A 83 8.65 7.13 -8.38
N PRO A 84 9.09 6.62 -7.23
CA PRO A 84 10.16 5.63 -7.20
C PRO A 84 9.79 4.33 -7.89
N ASP A 85 10.76 3.74 -8.59
CA ASP A 85 10.64 2.38 -9.10
C ASP A 85 10.63 1.32 -8.01
N GLY A 86 10.05 0.15 -8.33
CA GLY A 86 10.01 -1.01 -7.45
C GLY A 86 8.93 -0.93 -6.37
N TYR A 87 8.98 -1.86 -5.43
CA TYR A 87 7.97 -2.07 -4.42
C TYR A 87 8.55 -1.87 -3.01
N PRO A 88 7.81 -1.41 -2.00
CA PRO A 88 6.45 -0.88 -2.07
C PRO A 88 6.40 0.49 -2.76
N LYS A 89 5.27 0.80 -3.41
CA LYS A 89 5.05 2.12 -4.03
C LYS A 89 4.52 3.09 -2.98
N PRO A 90 5.21 4.21 -2.74
CA PRO A 90 4.83 5.14 -1.69
C PRO A 90 3.63 6.00 -2.10
N LEU A 91 2.56 5.94 -1.34
CA LEU A 91 1.42 6.83 -1.48
C LEU A 91 1.75 8.24 -1.00
N PRO A 92 1.15 9.28 -1.59
CA PRO A 92 1.20 10.62 -1.04
C PRO A 92 0.43 10.69 0.29
N ALA A 93 0.96 11.40 1.28
CA ALA A 93 0.26 11.70 2.53
C ALA A 93 -0.32 13.12 2.49
N PHE A 94 -1.51 13.27 3.06
CA PHE A 94 -2.20 14.56 3.11
C PHE A 94 -2.45 14.98 4.56
N ASP A 95 -2.21 16.26 4.86
CA ASP A 95 -2.55 16.86 6.15
C ASP A 95 -2.95 18.33 5.95
N GLY A 96 -4.18 18.69 6.30
CA GLY A 96 -4.73 20.01 6.03
C GLY A 96 -4.67 20.35 4.53
N ASP A 97 -4.06 21.48 4.21
CA ASP A 97 -3.83 21.97 2.85
C ASP A 97 -2.50 21.46 2.23
N ARG A 98 -1.82 20.50 2.86
CA ARG A 98 -0.52 20.02 2.43
C ARG A 98 -0.56 18.59 1.90
N VAL A 99 0.29 18.34 0.93
CA VAL A 99 0.62 17.02 0.43
C VAL A 99 2.12 16.76 0.60
N TYR A 100 2.43 15.57 1.09
CA TYR A 100 3.80 15.09 1.27
C TYR A 100 4.04 13.92 0.34
N THR A 101 5.16 13.96 -0.39
CA THR A 101 5.50 12.95 -1.39
C THR A 101 6.94 12.50 -1.25
N LEU A 102 7.22 11.28 -1.69
CA LEU A 102 8.55 10.74 -1.80
C LEU A 102 9.12 11.04 -3.19
N GLY A 103 10.40 11.40 -3.26
CA GLY A 103 11.10 11.57 -4.53
C GLY A 103 11.56 10.24 -5.13
N GLU A 104 11.80 10.24 -6.45
CA GLU A 104 12.25 9.11 -7.26
C GLU A 104 13.45 8.37 -6.65
N SER A 105 14.40 9.11 -6.09
CA SER A 105 15.60 8.53 -5.44
C SER A 105 15.33 7.78 -4.13
N ARG A 106 14.10 7.76 -3.62
CA ARG A 106 13.73 7.24 -2.27
C ARG A 106 14.53 7.83 -1.11
N ARG A 107 15.07 9.06 -1.27
CA ARG A 107 15.85 9.75 -0.23
C ARG A 107 15.39 11.16 0.04
N GLN A 108 14.34 11.59 -0.64
CA GLN A 108 13.84 12.96 -0.58
C GLN A 108 12.36 12.96 -0.26
N VAL A 109 11.97 13.82 0.68
CA VAL A 109 10.58 14.09 1.01
C VAL A 109 10.28 15.53 0.61
N PHE A 110 9.18 15.72 -0.07
CA PHE A 110 8.68 17.02 -0.50
C PHE A 110 7.40 17.36 0.23
N ALA A 111 7.22 18.62 0.57
CA ALA A 111 5.96 19.18 1.03
C ALA A 111 5.49 20.30 0.10
N HIS A 112 4.24 20.20 -0.33
CA HIS A 112 3.60 21.21 -1.18
C HIS A 112 2.25 21.61 -0.61
N THR A 113 1.85 22.86 -0.81
CA THR A 113 0.47 23.28 -0.55
C THR A 113 -0.44 22.93 -1.73
N LEU A 114 -1.71 22.71 -1.44
CA LEU A 114 -2.75 22.47 -2.42
C LEU A 114 -3.76 23.63 -2.38
N PRO A 115 -4.40 23.93 -3.52
CA PRO A 115 -4.26 23.29 -4.85
C PRO A 115 -3.05 23.78 -5.67
N GLU A 116 -2.35 24.85 -5.29
CA GLU A 116 -1.36 25.57 -6.11
C GLU A 116 -0.08 24.76 -6.35
N GLY A 117 0.20 23.75 -5.51
CA GLY A 117 1.42 22.96 -5.59
C GLY A 117 2.69 23.73 -5.24
N LYS A 118 2.59 24.79 -4.43
CA LYS A 118 3.74 25.56 -3.99
C LYS A 118 4.57 24.74 -3.01
N ARG A 119 5.82 24.45 -3.38
CA ARG A 119 6.72 23.72 -2.48
C ARG A 119 7.05 24.54 -1.25
N GLN A 120 6.78 23.98 -0.07
CA GLN A 120 7.07 24.56 1.22
C GLN A 120 8.48 24.22 1.66
N TRP A 121 8.84 22.95 1.55
CA TRP A 121 10.17 22.46 1.87
C TRP A 121 10.50 21.17 1.13
N LYS A 122 11.78 20.81 1.20
CA LYS A 122 12.35 19.54 0.73
C LYS A 122 13.35 19.07 1.79
N ALA A 123 13.17 17.85 2.27
CA ALA A 123 14.11 17.17 3.16
C ALA A 123 14.88 16.10 2.39
N SER A 124 16.15 15.88 2.74
CA SER A 124 16.97 14.81 2.17
C SER A 124 17.54 13.95 3.28
N LEU A 125 17.33 12.64 3.18
CA LEU A 125 17.82 11.65 4.12
C LEU A 125 19.02 10.91 3.54
N LYS A 126 19.88 10.39 4.42
CA LYS A 126 21.02 9.55 4.03
C LYS A 126 20.58 8.15 3.65
N ASP A 127 19.57 7.63 4.35
CA ASP A 127 19.06 6.28 4.21
C ASP A 127 17.99 6.20 3.15
N THR A 128 17.81 5.03 2.54
CA THR A 128 16.73 4.77 1.61
C THR A 128 15.42 4.65 2.37
N ILE A 129 14.41 5.41 1.96
CA ILE A 129 13.05 5.36 2.51
C ILE A 129 12.32 4.18 1.84
N THR A 130 11.81 3.27 2.65
CA THR A 130 11.05 2.09 2.22
C THR A 130 9.62 2.11 2.73
N GLY A 131 9.40 2.64 3.94
CA GLY A 131 8.08 2.85 4.51
C GLY A 131 7.56 4.25 4.17
N GLY A 132 6.99 4.42 3.01
CA GLY A 132 6.26 5.54 2.42
C GLY A 132 6.38 6.90 3.10
N VAL A 133 5.39 7.75 2.89
CA VAL A 133 5.25 8.98 3.67
C VAL A 133 3.96 8.91 4.48
N GLY A 134 4.05 9.08 5.80
CA GLY A 134 2.91 9.27 6.67
C GLY A 134 2.86 10.71 7.18
N ALA A 135 1.69 11.19 7.60
CA ALA A 135 1.52 12.52 8.19
C ALA A 135 0.49 12.49 9.33
N GLY A 136 0.71 13.31 10.34
CA GLY A 136 -0.20 13.47 11.48
C GLY A 136 0.51 14.09 12.67
N ASP A 137 -0.23 14.67 13.59
CA ASP A 137 0.27 15.30 14.82
C ASP A 137 1.40 16.34 14.59
N GLY A 138 1.37 17.03 13.42
CA GLY A 138 2.41 17.99 13.03
C GLY A 138 3.73 17.37 12.61
N LEU A 139 3.75 16.05 12.35
CA LEU A 139 4.89 15.28 11.89
C LEU A 139 4.67 14.76 10.47
N VAL A 140 5.78 14.59 9.76
CA VAL A 140 5.88 13.81 8.53
C VAL A 140 6.82 12.64 8.82
N LEU A 141 6.32 11.43 8.60
CA LEU A 141 6.95 10.20 9.05
C LEU A 141 7.42 9.36 7.88
N VAL A 142 8.60 8.81 7.97
CA VAL A 142 9.12 7.85 6.99
C VAL A 142 9.84 6.70 7.69
N GLY A 143 9.71 5.51 7.11
CA GLY A 143 10.49 4.35 7.50
C GLY A 143 11.67 4.14 6.55
N THR A 144 12.74 3.57 7.03
CA THR A 144 13.96 3.33 6.25
C THR A 144 14.28 1.85 6.10
N SER A 145 15.08 1.53 5.09
CA SER A 145 15.60 0.18 4.86
C SER A 145 16.51 -0.34 5.98
N ASN A 146 16.99 0.55 6.86
CA ASN A 146 17.80 0.19 8.02
C ASN A 146 16.96 -0.07 9.29
N GLY A 147 15.63 0.08 9.20
CA GLY A 147 14.72 -0.07 10.33
C GLY A 147 14.53 1.20 11.16
N ASP A 148 14.99 2.35 10.70
CA ASP A 148 14.72 3.61 11.41
C ASP A 148 13.36 4.18 11.02
N VAL A 149 12.64 4.70 11.99
CA VAL A 149 11.56 5.66 11.79
C VAL A 149 12.12 7.07 11.96
N VAL A 150 11.91 7.91 10.95
CA VAL A 150 12.35 9.30 11.00
C VAL A 150 11.13 10.21 11.01
N ALA A 151 11.03 11.05 12.02
CA ALA A 151 10.01 12.09 12.11
C ALA A 151 10.59 13.43 11.72
N LEU A 152 9.97 14.03 10.70
CA LEU A 152 10.26 15.38 10.24
C LEU A 152 9.17 16.33 10.74
N SER A 153 9.51 17.58 10.98
CA SER A 153 8.52 18.63 11.24
C SER A 153 7.67 18.87 9.98
N ALA A 154 6.36 18.83 10.11
CA ALA A 154 5.45 19.15 9.03
C ALA A 154 5.58 20.61 8.55
N GLU A 155 6.07 21.51 9.40
CA GLU A 155 6.22 22.93 9.11
C GLU A 155 7.40 23.23 8.19
N ASP A 156 8.61 22.66 8.52
CA ASP A 156 9.87 23.05 7.88
C ASP A 156 10.73 21.86 7.39
N GLY A 157 10.28 20.61 7.57
CA GLY A 157 10.97 19.41 7.12
C GLY A 157 12.22 19.03 7.90
N LYS A 158 12.51 19.70 9.05
CA LYS A 158 13.66 19.35 9.88
C LYS A 158 13.39 18.06 10.65
N GLU A 159 14.41 17.22 10.78
CA GLU A 159 14.34 16.03 11.61
C GLU A 159 14.10 16.42 13.08
N ARG A 160 13.02 15.90 13.65
CA ARG A 160 12.66 16.07 15.06
C ARG A 160 13.28 14.98 15.92
N TRP A 161 13.12 13.75 15.47
CA TRP A 161 13.68 12.58 16.10
C TRP A 161 13.84 11.43 15.11
N ARG A 162 14.62 10.45 15.53
CA ARG A 162 14.84 9.17 14.83
C ARG A 162 14.78 8.05 15.85
N ALA A 163 14.01 7.00 15.56
CA ALA A 163 13.86 5.83 16.43
C ALA A 163 14.30 4.59 15.66
N PRO A 164 15.32 3.86 16.12
CA PRO A 164 15.72 2.59 15.52
C PRO A 164 14.75 1.49 15.93
N LEU A 165 14.30 0.71 14.96
CA LEU A 165 13.54 -0.53 15.15
C LEU A 165 14.37 -1.73 14.69
N GLU A 166 13.86 -2.94 14.96
CA GLU A 166 14.62 -4.17 14.76
C GLU A 166 14.61 -4.64 13.30
N SER A 167 13.65 -4.18 12.47
CA SER A 167 13.48 -4.58 11.08
C SER A 167 13.10 -3.41 10.19
N GLU A 168 13.16 -3.65 8.86
CA GLU A 168 12.79 -2.68 7.83
C GLU A 168 11.33 -2.23 7.98
N VAL A 169 11.09 -0.93 7.82
CA VAL A 169 9.74 -0.35 7.81
C VAL A 169 9.27 -0.28 6.34
N LEU A 170 8.23 -1.03 6.00
CA LEU A 170 7.73 -1.15 4.63
C LEU A 170 6.43 -0.37 4.39
N ALA A 171 5.64 -0.12 5.44
CA ALA A 171 4.41 0.63 5.38
C ALA A 171 4.60 2.08 5.88
N PRO A 172 3.80 3.04 5.39
CA PRO A 172 3.81 4.40 5.94
C PRO A 172 3.43 4.39 7.43
N PRO A 173 4.27 4.97 8.32
CA PRO A 173 3.86 5.17 9.71
C PRO A 173 2.70 6.17 9.80
N THR A 174 1.83 6.00 10.79
CA THR A 174 0.72 6.93 11.04
C THR A 174 0.83 7.55 12.42
N ALA A 175 0.42 8.81 12.56
CA ALA A 175 0.44 9.52 13.84
C ALA A 175 -0.95 10.00 14.23
N ARG A 176 -1.33 9.75 15.48
CA ARG A 176 -2.58 10.22 16.06
C ARG A 176 -2.52 10.25 17.59
N GLU A 177 -3.10 11.29 18.22
CA GLU A 177 -3.23 11.41 19.68
C GLU A 177 -1.89 11.21 20.42
N GLY A 178 -0.80 11.72 19.85
CA GLY A 178 0.53 11.64 20.44
C GLY A 178 1.21 10.28 20.32
N VAL A 179 0.68 9.37 19.48
CA VAL A 179 1.27 8.05 19.20
C VAL A 179 1.54 7.91 17.72
N VAL A 180 2.74 7.48 17.39
CA VAL A 180 3.14 7.05 16.04
C VAL A 180 3.06 5.53 15.99
N VAL A 181 2.23 5.00 15.08
CA VAL A 181 2.08 3.56 14.87
C VAL A 181 2.89 3.13 13.65
N VAL A 182 3.70 2.12 13.82
CA VAL A 182 4.67 1.63 12.81
C VAL A 182 4.60 0.12 12.68
N ALA A 183 4.45 -0.38 11.48
CA ALA A 183 4.57 -1.80 11.17
C ALA A 183 5.93 -2.10 10.53
N THR A 184 6.57 -3.20 10.92
CA THR A 184 7.84 -3.67 10.37
C THR A 184 7.71 -5.01 9.67
N GLY A 185 8.63 -5.30 8.76
CA GLY A 185 8.59 -6.49 7.91
C GLY A 185 8.77 -7.83 8.63
N ASP A 186 9.16 -7.81 9.90
CA ASP A 186 9.30 -9.01 10.77
C ASP A 186 8.04 -9.30 11.61
N GLY A 187 6.91 -8.62 11.32
CA GLY A 187 5.63 -8.87 11.98
C GLY A 187 5.41 -8.10 13.28
N HIS A 188 6.21 -7.07 13.55
CA HIS A 188 5.95 -6.20 14.69
C HIS A 188 5.09 -5.00 14.33
N LEU A 189 4.23 -4.60 15.27
CA LEU A 189 3.56 -3.31 15.30
C LEU A 189 4.00 -2.55 16.53
N TYR A 190 4.54 -1.36 16.34
CA TYR A 190 5.06 -0.50 17.41
C TYR A 190 4.17 0.72 17.61
N GLY A 191 4.03 1.15 18.86
CA GLY A 191 3.57 2.48 19.22
C GLY A 191 4.73 3.28 19.80
N LEU A 192 5.06 4.39 19.16
CA LEU A 192 6.11 5.32 19.58
C LEU A 192 5.48 6.63 20.05
N ALA A 193 6.12 7.30 21.00
CA ALA A 193 5.69 8.64 21.40
C ALA A 193 5.97 9.63 20.25
N ALA A 194 4.96 10.41 19.84
CA ALA A 194 5.11 11.40 18.76
C ALA A 194 6.11 12.52 19.11
N ALA A 195 6.31 12.77 20.40
CA ALA A 195 7.19 13.84 20.88
C ALA A 195 8.68 13.57 20.62
N ASP A 196 9.13 12.33 20.82
CA ASP A 196 10.56 11.97 20.87
C ASP A 196 10.90 10.59 20.26
N GLY A 197 9.91 9.83 19.77
CA GLY A 197 10.10 8.50 19.21
C GLY A 197 10.32 7.39 20.24
N ALA A 198 10.17 7.66 21.55
CA ALA A 198 10.33 6.63 22.57
C ALA A 198 9.26 5.53 22.42
N ARG A 199 9.68 4.26 22.48
CA ARG A 199 8.78 3.12 22.36
C ARG A 199 7.84 3.06 23.57
N LYS A 200 6.53 3.15 23.33
CA LYS A 200 5.46 3.00 24.33
C LYS A 200 5.04 1.54 24.47
N TRP A 201 4.87 0.86 23.35
CA TRP A 201 4.44 -0.53 23.28
C TRP A 201 4.89 -1.20 21.99
N SER A 202 4.84 -2.53 21.95
CA SER A 202 4.95 -3.34 20.73
C SER A 202 4.16 -4.62 20.88
N ILE A 203 3.63 -5.11 19.77
CA ILE A 203 3.05 -6.43 19.60
C ILE A 203 3.74 -7.14 18.44
N GLU A 204 3.71 -8.45 18.42
CA GLU A 204 4.34 -9.29 17.40
C GLU A 204 3.36 -10.33 16.89
N ARG A 205 3.44 -10.65 15.60
CA ARG A 205 2.74 -11.75 14.95
C ARG A 205 3.70 -12.53 14.08
N ASP A 206 3.47 -13.84 13.98
CA ASP A 206 4.24 -14.71 13.10
C ASP A 206 4.12 -14.25 11.64
N VAL A 207 5.26 -14.19 10.94
CA VAL A 207 5.32 -13.90 9.51
C VAL A 207 5.47 -15.21 8.74
N PRO A 208 4.61 -15.48 7.73
CA PRO A 208 4.77 -16.63 6.87
C PRO A 208 6.12 -16.64 6.14
N THR A 209 6.62 -17.83 5.79
CA THR A 209 7.89 -17.99 5.04
C THR A 209 7.87 -17.26 3.70
N LEU A 210 6.71 -17.15 3.06
CA LEU A 210 6.44 -16.37 1.86
C LEU A 210 5.30 -15.39 2.15
N SER A 211 5.57 -14.10 2.00
CA SER A 211 4.60 -13.00 2.04
C SER A 211 4.90 -12.01 0.92
N LEU A 212 3.94 -11.18 0.57
CA LEU A 212 4.19 -10.05 -0.33
C LEU A 212 5.12 -9.06 0.38
N ARG A 213 6.01 -8.41 -0.38
CA ARG A 213 6.84 -7.35 0.16
C ARG A 213 6.07 -6.05 0.12
N GLY A 214 5.48 -5.68 1.20
CA GLY A 214 4.68 -4.46 1.33
C GLY A 214 4.12 -4.35 2.73
N GLY A 215 3.05 -3.66 2.84
CA GLY A 215 2.27 -3.52 4.07
C GLY A 215 1.29 -2.38 3.92
N SER A 216 0.05 -2.60 4.32
CA SER A 216 -0.91 -1.52 4.47
C SER A 216 -0.48 -0.60 5.62
N ALA A 217 -0.70 0.70 5.47
CA ALA A 217 -0.49 1.64 6.56
C ALA A 217 -1.40 1.28 7.74
N PRO A 218 -0.90 1.27 8.99
CA PRO A 218 -1.77 1.11 10.14
C PRO A 218 -2.86 2.18 10.16
N LEU A 219 -4.11 1.80 10.35
CA LEU A 219 -5.21 2.74 10.55
C LEU A 219 -5.25 3.17 12.02
N THR A 220 -5.54 4.44 12.28
CA THR A 220 -5.68 4.95 13.63
C THR A 220 -7.00 5.66 13.83
N THR A 221 -7.66 5.36 14.95
CA THR A 221 -8.77 6.12 15.50
C THR A 221 -8.30 6.84 16.78
N PRO A 222 -9.09 7.67 17.43
CA PRO A 222 -8.68 8.28 18.70
C PRO A 222 -8.32 7.27 19.80
N THR A 223 -8.81 6.03 19.71
CA THR A 223 -8.63 5.01 20.75
C THR A 223 -7.95 3.73 20.30
N LEU A 224 -8.01 3.40 19.00
CA LEU A 224 -7.50 2.14 18.46
C LEU A 224 -6.49 2.36 17.34
N ALA A 225 -5.53 1.46 17.23
CA ALA A 225 -4.76 1.22 16.04
C ALA A 225 -5.17 -0.13 15.45
N VAL A 226 -5.40 -0.18 14.12
CA VAL A 226 -5.82 -1.39 13.39
C VAL A 226 -4.79 -1.67 12.30
N HIS A 227 -4.32 -2.92 12.20
CA HIS A 227 -3.32 -3.31 11.21
C HIS A 227 -3.58 -4.74 10.69
N GLY A 228 -3.41 -4.91 9.37
CA GLY A 228 -3.41 -6.22 8.72
C GLY A 228 -2.01 -6.83 8.72
N PHE A 229 -1.87 -8.05 9.21
CA PHE A 229 -0.61 -8.76 9.25
C PHE A 229 -0.50 -9.77 8.08
N ALA A 230 0.73 -10.07 7.70
CA ALA A 230 1.03 -11.02 6.62
C ALA A 230 0.51 -12.45 6.88
N ASN A 231 0.18 -12.79 8.13
CA ASN A 231 -0.47 -14.06 8.47
C ASN A 231 -1.98 -14.09 8.17
N GLY A 232 -2.53 -13.01 7.59
CA GLY A 232 -3.95 -12.90 7.23
C GLY A 232 -4.87 -12.50 8.37
N HIS A 233 -4.32 -11.98 9.47
CA HIS A 233 -5.08 -11.45 10.59
C HIS A 233 -5.17 -9.93 10.54
N LEU A 234 -6.32 -9.39 10.86
CA LEU A 234 -6.53 -7.99 11.18
C LEU A 234 -6.59 -7.86 12.70
N VAL A 235 -5.75 -7.00 13.26
CA VAL A 235 -5.61 -6.85 14.72
C VAL A 235 -5.89 -5.40 15.10
N ALA A 236 -6.67 -5.19 16.15
CA ALA A 236 -6.83 -3.89 16.78
C ALA A 236 -6.23 -3.88 18.17
N VAL A 237 -5.52 -2.81 18.46
CA VAL A 237 -4.94 -2.56 19.79
C VAL A 237 -5.36 -1.18 20.31
N ASP A 238 -5.44 -1.05 21.62
CA ASP A 238 -5.56 0.26 22.24
C ASP A 238 -4.38 1.15 21.86
N LEU A 239 -4.65 2.31 21.30
CA LEU A 239 -3.65 3.22 20.71
C LEU A 239 -2.57 3.65 21.72
N GLN A 240 -2.94 3.85 22.99
CA GLN A 240 -2.04 4.37 24.00
C GLN A 240 -1.20 3.30 24.68
N THR A 241 -1.75 2.09 24.83
CA THR A 241 -1.14 1.02 25.64
C THR A 241 -0.68 -0.20 24.85
N GLY A 242 -1.12 -0.36 23.60
CA GLY A 242 -0.85 -1.54 22.77
C GLY A 242 -1.59 -2.80 23.23
N ARG A 243 -2.49 -2.68 24.22
CA ARG A 243 -3.30 -3.81 24.66
C ARG A 243 -4.22 -4.24 23.53
N GLU A 244 -4.19 -5.52 23.20
CA GLU A 244 -5.06 -6.10 22.18
C GLU A 244 -6.53 -5.93 22.56
N ALA A 245 -7.29 -5.34 21.64
CA ALA A 245 -8.73 -5.23 21.74
C ALA A 245 -9.39 -6.45 21.09
N TRP A 246 -8.94 -6.83 19.91
CA TRP A 246 -9.38 -8.00 19.18
C TRP A 246 -8.36 -8.42 18.11
N ASP A 247 -8.44 -9.69 17.68
CA ASP A 247 -7.66 -10.31 16.62
C ASP A 247 -8.60 -11.16 15.75
N THR A 248 -8.72 -10.85 14.47
CA THR A 248 -9.70 -11.46 13.57
C THR A 248 -9.02 -11.98 12.30
N PRO A 249 -9.11 -13.29 11.99
CA PRO A 249 -8.63 -13.83 10.74
C PRO A 249 -9.53 -13.39 9.58
N ILE A 250 -9.00 -12.64 8.62
CA ILE A 250 -9.72 -12.22 7.41
C ILE A 250 -9.48 -13.14 6.23
N VAL A 251 -8.39 -13.91 6.27
CA VAL A 251 -8.08 -14.96 5.31
C VAL A 251 -7.40 -16.13 5.99
N GLN A 252 -7.58 -17.32 5.42
CA GLN A 252 -6.87 -18.53 5.87
C GLN A 252 -6.10 -19.14 4.70
N PRO A 253 -4.81 -19.52 4.88
CA PRO A 253 -4.03 -20.12 3.84
C PRO A 253 -4.71 -21.37 3.26
N ARG A 254 -4.90 -21.43 1.95
CA ARG A 254 -5.50 -22.57 1.25
C ARG A 254 -4.55 -22.99 0.13
N GLY A 255 -4.38 -24.28 -0.07
CA GLY A 255 -3.55 -24.81 -1.16
C GLY A 255 -2.56 -25.87 -0.69
N ARG A 256 -1.84 -26.45 -1.67
CA ARG A 256 -0.89 -27.55 -1.45
C ARG A 256 0.57 -27.08 -1.50
N THR A 257 0.84 -25.97 -2.17
CA THR A 257 2.16 -25.38 -2.32
C THR A 257 2.27 -24.10 -1.46
N GLU A 258 3.47 -23.71 -1.10
CA GLU A 258 3.72 -22.44 -0.37
C GLU A 258 3.22 -21.24 -1.17
N LEU A 259 3.34 -21.25 -2.50
CA LEU A 259 2.85 -20.18 -3.36
C LEU A 259 1.31 -20.08 -3.35
N GLU A 260 0.59 -21.22 -3.38
CA GLU A 260 -0.87 -21.24 -3.27
C GLU A 260 -1.36 -20.81 -1.88
N ARG A 261 -0.51 -20.97 -0.85
CA ARG A 261 -0.79 -20.61 0.54
C ARG A 261 -0.36 -19.18 0.88
N MET A 262 0.27 -18.49 -0.09
CA MET A 262 0.66 -17.09 0.10
C MET A 262 -0.60 -16.24 0.21
N ILE A 263 -0.78 -15.66 1.40
CA ILE A 263 -1.85 -14.73 1.72
C ILE A 263 -1.21 -13.46 2.27
N ASP A 264 -1.85 -12.33 2.09
CA ASP A 264 -1.42 -11.11 2.72
C ASP A 264 -2.61 -10.17 2.96
N ALA A 265 -2.67 -9.54 4.11
CA ALA A 265 -3.67 -8.54 4.45
C ALA A 265 -3.22 -7.12 4.07
N ASP A 266 -2.50 -6.99 2.96
CA ASP A 266 -1.85 -5.75 2.50
C ASP A 266 -2.79 -4.80 1.76
N CYS A 267 -3.99 -5.23 1.35
CA CYS A 267 -4.98 -4.32 0.79
C CYS A 267 -5.32 -3.25 1.84
N GLN A 268 -5.03 -1.97 1.54
CA GLN A 268 -5.25 -0.88 2.48
C GLN A 268 -6.70 -0.86 2.95
N PRO A 269 -6.98 -1.16 4.23
CA PRO A 269 -8.33 -1.17 4.74
C PRO A 269 -8.88 0.25 4.88
N VAL A 270 -10.20 0.36 5.08
CA VAL A 270 -10.86 1.63 5.34
C VAL A 270 -11.80 1.50 6.54
N ILE A 271 -11.90 2.56 7.33
CA ILE A 271 -12.85 2.64 8.46
C ILE A 271 -13.95 3.63 8.09
N ASP A 272 -15.19 3.17 8.18
CA ASP A 272 -16.38 4.00 8.03
C ASP A 272 -17.47 3.58 9.02
N GLY A 273 -18.14 4.56 9.65
CA GLY A 273 -19.29 4.34 10.52
C GLY A 273 -19.11 3.30 11.64
N GLY A 274 -17.87 3.10 12.14
CA GLY A 274 -17.59 2.08 13.17
C GLY A 274 -17.37 0.67 12.61
N THR A 275 -17.23 0.54 11.30
CA THR A 275 -16.90 -0.71 10.59
C THR A 275 -15.53 -0.57 9.91
N VAL A 276 -14.72 -1.63 10.00
CA VAL A 276 -13.50 -1.78 9.21
C VAL A 276 -13.81 -2.65 8.01
N TYR A 277 -13.62 -2.10 6.82
CA TYR A 277 -13.65 -2.88 5.57
C TYR A 277 -12.21 -3.23 5.23
N ALA A 278 -11.91 -4.51 5.20
CA ALA A 278 -10.57 -5.03 4.94
C ALA A 278 -10.62 -6.13 3.89
N ALA A 279 -9.59 -6.21 3.06
CA ALA A 279 -9.45 -7.28 2.08
C ALA A 279 -8.03 -7.84 2.10
N ALA A 280 -7.87 -9.01 1.50
CA ALA A 280 -6.60 -9.71 1.44
C ALA A 280 -6.31 -10.24 0.04
N TYR A 281 -5.02 -10.36 -0.29
CA TYR A 281 -4.58 -11.08 -1.48
C TYR A 281 -4.94 -12.57 -1.35
N GLN A 282 -5.47 -13.16 -2.42
CA GLN A 282 -6.02 -14.53 -2.44
C GLN A 282 -7.02 -14.83 -1.31
N GLY A 283 -7.81 -13.84 -0.92
CA GLY A 283 -8.62 -13.89 0.28
C GLY A 283 -10.05 -13.42 0.09
N ARG A 284 -10.45 -12.51 0.94
CA ARG A 284 -11.82 -12.00 1.05
C ARG A 284 -11.80 -10.50 1.32
N ILE A 285 -12.88 -9.83 0.92
CA ILE A 285 -13.30 -8.57 1.54
C ILE A 285 -14.24 -8.88 2.69
N SER A 286 -14.06 -8.21 3.83
CA SER A 286 -14.84 -8.42 5.04
C SER A 286 -15.22 -7.09 5.67
N ALA A 287 -16.44 -7.00 6.22
CA ALA A 287 -16.84 -5.90 7.10
C ALA A 287 -16.76 -6.39 8.54
N ILE A 288 -16.00 -5.68 9.36
CA ILE A 288 -15.66 -6.06 10.73
C ILE A 288 -16.05 -4.91 11.66
N ASP A 289 -16.83 -5.20 12.69
CA ASP A 289 -17.15 -4.21 13.71
C ASP A 289 -15.87 -3.73 14.42
N LEU A 290 -15.62 -2.45 14.40
CA LEU A 290 -14.39 -1.83 14.90
C LEU A 290 -14.21 -2.02 16.42
N GLY A 291 -15.31 -2.10 17.17
CA GLY A 291 -15.26 -2.25 18.63
C GLY A 291 -15.04 -3.68 19.10
N THR A 292 -15.57 -4.66 18.37
CA THR A 292 -15.58 -6.07 18.80
C THR A 292 -14.73 -7.00 17.95
N GLY A 293 -14.31 -6.59 16.75
CA GLY A 293 -13.62 -7.44 15.80
C GLY A 293 -14.51 -8.49 15.13
N THR A 294 -15.83 -8.43 15.33
CA THR A 294 -16.75 -9.41 14.78
C THR A 294 -17.05 -9.09 13.31
N ALA A 295 -16.81 -10.07 12.42
CA ALA A 295 -17.17 -9.92 11.02
C ALA A 295 -18.69 -10.05 10.84
N SER A 296 -19.31 -9.03 10.23
CA SER A 296 -20.73 -9.04 9.87
C SER A 296 -20.96 -9.76 8.55
N TRP A 297 -20.09 -9.62 7.60
CA TRP A 297 -20.10 -10.34 6.34
C TRP A 297 -18.68 -10.48 5.74
N ALA A 298 -18.52 -11.45 4.84
CA ALA A 298 -17.31 -11.64 4.05
C ALA A 298 -17.66 -12.17 2.65
N ARG A 299 -16.88 -11.77 1.63
CA ARG A 299 -17.02 -12.21 0.23
C ARG A 299 -15.65 -12.52 -0.36
N GLU A 300 -15.59 -13.48 -1.27
CA GLU A 300 -14.36 -13.81 -2.01
C GLU A 300 -13.92 -12.60 -2.85
N LEU A 301 -12.67 -12.22 -2.70
CA LEU A 301 -12.02 -11.13 -3.44
C LEU A 301 -10.52 -11.27 -3.28
N SER A 302 -9.75 -11.08 -4.35
CA SER A 302 -8.30 -10.92 -4.28
C SER A 302 -7.94 -9.45 -4.52
N CYS A 303 -7.46 -8.76 -3.48
CA CYS A 303 -7.11 -7.35 -3.53
C CYS A 303 -5.70 -7.14 -2.98
N ASP A 304 -4.90 -6.34 -3.67
CA ASP A 304 -3.51 -6.00 -3.33
C ASP A 304 -3.24 -4.50 -3.28
N SER A 305 -4.27 -3.66 -3.36
CA SER A 305 -4.11 -2.21 -3.41
C SER A 305 -4.85 -1.50 -2.27
N ALA A 306 -6.04 -0.96 -2.50
CA ALA A 306 -6.82 -0.26 -1.49
C ALA A 306 -8.33 -0.38 -1.75
N LEU A 307 -9.09 -0.23 -0.68
CA LEU A 307 -10.54 -0.10 -0.72
C LEU A 307 -10.95 1.37 -0.66
N THR A 308 -12.14 1.67 -1.18
CA THR A 308 -12.83 2.93 -0.92
C THR A 308 -14.29 2.65 -0.60
N VAL A 309 -14.92 3.57 0.10
CA VAL A 309 -16.35 3.47 0.45
C VAL A 309 -17.06 4.77 0.10
N ASP A 310 -18.36 4.66 -0.21
CA ASP A 310 -19.29 5.78 -0.20
C ASP A 310 -20.38 5.54 0.86
N THR A 311 -21.53 6.17 0.73
CA THR A 311 -22.63 6.02 1.68
C THR A 311 -23.27 4.63 1.67
N PHE A 312 -23.17 3.88 0.57
CA PHE A 312 -23.88 2.63 0.34
C PHE A 312 -22.99 1.44 0.05
N ASN A 313 -21.84 1.66 -0.57
CA ASN A 313 -20.99 0.62 -1.11
C ASN A 313 -19.55 0.70 -0.64
N ALA A 314 -18.92 -0.46 -0.49
CA ALA A 314 -17.48 -0.63 -0.55
C ALA A 314 -17.08 -1.01 -1.98
N TYR A 315 -16.01 -0.41 -2.48
CA TYR A 315 -15.48 -0.65 -3.81
C TYR A 315 -14.07 -1.20 -3.74
N ALA A 316 -13.78 -2.14 -4.61
CA ALA A 316 -12.44 -2.72 -4.78
C ALA A 316 -12.14 -2.94 -6.26
N THR A 317 -10.86 -2.81 -6.63
CA THR A 317 -10.30 -3.37 -7.86
C THR A 317 -9.59 -4.65 -7.50
N ASP A 318 -9.92 -5.76 -8.16
CA ASP A 318 -9.23 -7.02 -7.94
C ASP A 318 -7.95 -7.13 -8.78
N THR A 319 -7.17 -8.20 -8.54
CA THR A 319 -5.92 -8.47 -9.24
C THR A 319 -6.07 -8.77 -10.74
N ASP A 320 -7.31 -8.91 -11.23
CA ASP A 320 -7.67 -9.11 -12.64
C ASP A 320 -8.24 -7.84 -13.31
N ASP A 321 -8.12 -6.67 -12.66
CA ASP A 321 -8.67 -5.38 -13.10
C ASP A 321 -10.21 -5.31 -13.13
N LYS A 322 -10.90 -6.17 -12.38
CA LYS A 322 -12.34 -6.08 -12.20
C LYS A 322 -12.65 -5.12 -11.05
N VAL A 323 -13.53 -4.15 -11.30
CA VAL A 323 -14.05 -3.25 -10.26
C VAL A 323 -15.38 -3.78 -9.77
N SER A 324 -15.51 -3.94 -8.45
CA SER A 324 -16.72 -4.47 -7.81
C SER A 324 -17.24 -3.53 -6.73
N ALA A 325 -18.57 -3.46 -6.64
CA ALA A 325 -19.29 -2.75 -5.57
C ALA A 325 -20.00 -3.74 -4.66
N PHE A 326 -19.78 -3.60 -3.36
CA PHE A 326 -20.37 -4.43 -2.32
C PHE A 326 -21.23 -3.56 -1.42
N ASP A 327 -22.48 -3.94 -1.18
CA ASP A 327 -23.35 -3.29 -0.21
C ASP A 327 -22.69 -3.28 1.19
N LEU A 328 -22.59 -2.11 1.81
CA LEU A 328 -21.88 -1.94 3.08
C LEU A 328 -22.48 -2.79 4.21
N SER A 329 -23.78 -3.00 4.21
CA SER A 329 -24.50 -3.66 5.29
C SER A 329 -24.51 -5.19 5.19
N SER A 330 -24.57 -5.73 3.95
CA SER A 330 -24.79 -7.16 3.68
C SER A 330 -23.65 -7.81 2.90
N GLY A 331 -22.78 -7.02 2.27
CA GLY A 331 -21.75 -7.49 1.37
C GLY A 331 -22.30 -8.10 0.07
N VAL A 332 -23.55 -7.88 -0.27
CA VAL A 332 -24.12 -8.29 -1.57
C VAL A 332 -23.40 -7.51 -2.66
N VAL A 333 -22.97 -8.21 -3.70
CA VAL A 333 -22.38 -7.57 -4.89
C VAL A 333 -23.49 -6.87 -5.65
N HIS A 334 -23.44 -5.55 -5.73
CA HIS A 334 -24.40 -4.76 -6.51
C HIS A 334 -24.08 -4.82 -8.00
N TRP A 335 -22.80 -4.69 -8.34
CA TRP A 335 -22.32 -4.78 -9.71
C TRP A 335 -20.82 -5.16 -9.77
N GLU A 336 -20.42 -5.64 -10.92
CA GLU A 336 -19.04 -5.91 -11.31
C GLU A 336 -18.79 -5.32 -12.71
N GLN A 337 -17.65 -4.66 -12.90
CA GLN A 337 -17.26 -4.06 -14.18
C GLN A 337 -15.95 -4.67 -14.66
N GLU A 338 -15.98 -5.34 -15.82
CA GLU A 338 -14.83 -6.03 -16.41
C GLU A 338 -14.35 -5.42 -17.75
N ALA A 339 -15.04 -4.39 -18.26
CA ALA A 339 -14.69 -3.80 -19.56
C ALA A 339 -13.31 -3.14 -19.61
N LEU A 340 -12.69 -2.89 -18.44
CA LEU A 340 -11.34 -2.32 -18.29
C LEU A 340 -10.27 -3.37 -17.99
N LYS A 341 -10.60 -4.65 -18.06
CA LYS A 341 -9.68 -5.76 -17.75
C LYS A 341 -8.43 -5.73 -18.62
N GLY A 342 -7.26 -5.91 -18.02
CA GLY A 342 -5.96 -5.86 -18.68
C GLY A 342 -5.41 -4.44 -18.90
N ARG A 343 -5.97 -3.42 -18.21
CA ARG A 343 -5.47 -2.04 -18.25
C ARG A 343 -4.61 -1.67 -17.04
N HIS A 344 -4.46 -2.59 -16.09
CA HIS A 344 -3.74 -2.40 -14.83
C HIS A 344 -4.28 -1.20 -14.04
N LEU A 345 -5.47 -1.40 -13.52
CA LEU A 345 -6.21 -0.35 -12.84
C LEU A 345 -5.63 -0.06 -11.45
N THR A 346 -5.73 1.19 -11.04
CA THR A 346 -5.49 1.58 -9.64
C THR A 346 -6.63 1.08 -8.74
N ALA A 347 -6.44 1.21 -7.42
CA ALA A 347 -7.57 1.20 -6.50
C ALA A 347 -8.65 2.21 -6.92
N PRO A 348 -9.93 1.95 -6.57
CA PRO A 348 -11.00 2.86 -6.89
C PRO A 348 -11.02 4.08 -5.96
N ALA A 349 -11.60 5.18 -6.43
CA ALA A 349 -11.86 6.41 -5.67
C ALA A 349 -13.34 6.76 -5.78
N ALA A 350 -14.09 6.69 -4.69
CA ALA A 350 -15.50 7.08 -4.66
C ALA A 350 -15.63 8.60 -4.54
N VAL A 351 -16.24 9.25 -5.54
CA VAL A 351 -16.42 10.70 -5.63
C VAL A 351 -17.85 11.05 -6.01
N GLY A 352 -18.64 11.47 -5.05
CA GLY A 352 -20.06 11.75 -5.27
C GLY A 352 -20.80 10.51 -5.74
N ALA A 353 -21.47 10.60 -6.89
CA ALA A 353 -22.20 9.49 -7.51
C ALA A 353 -21.32 8.58 -8.38
N TYR A 354 -20.01 8.77 -8.40
CA TYR A 354 -19.10 8.09 -9.32
C TYR A 354 -17.95 7.43 -8.59
N VAL A 355 -17.36 6.44 -9.27
CA VAL A 355 -16.12 5.76 -8.87
C VAL A 355 -15.09 5.96 -9.98
N ALA A 356 -13.92 6.48 -9.62
CA ALA A 356 -12.83 6.73 -10.56
C ALA A 356 -11.71 5.69 -10.38
N VAL A 357 -11.15 5.21 -11.49
CA VAL A 357 -9.95 4.34 -11.51
C VAL A 357 -8.96 4.86 -12.56
N GLY A 358 -7.68 4.90 -12.21
CA GLY A 358 -6.60 5.26 -13.13
C GLY A 358 -6.03 4.02 -13.83
N ASP A 359 -5.32 4.21 -14.95
CA ASP A 359 -4.64 3.13 -15.67
C ASP A 359 -3.21 3.46 -16.08
N LEU A 360 -2.50 2.48 -16.67
CA LEU A 360 -1.11 2.62 -17.11
C LEU A 360 -0.91 3.58 -18.29
N GLU A 361 -1.94 3.89 -19.06
CA GLU A 361 -1.84 4.85 -20.17
C GLU A 361 -2.15 6.29 -19.76
N GLY A 362 -2.40 6.53 -18.46
CA GLY A 362 -2.72 7.84 -17.92
C GLY A 362 -4.16 8.28 -18.14
N TYR A 363 -5.06 7.32 -18.38
CA TYR A 363 -6.50 7.58 -18.31
C TYR A 363 -7.01 7.47 -16.89
N VAL A 364 -8.05 8.23 -16.60
CA VAL A 364 -8.94 8.06 -15.44
C VAL A 364 -10.34 7.76 -15.99
N HIS A 365 -10.84 6.59 -15.65
CA HIS A 365 -12.18 6.10 -16.02
C HIS A 365 -13.15 6.37 -14.89
N TRP A 366 -14.34 6.82 -15.23
CA TRP A 366 -15.40 7.14 -14.29
C TRP A 366 -16.56 6.16 -14.48
N LEU A 367 -16.91 5.48 -13.41
CA LEU A 367 -18.01 4.52 -13.32
C LEU A 367 -19.16 5.13 -12.54
N ARG A 368 -20.40 4.83 -12.86
CA ARG A 368 -21.54 5.17 -12.00
C ARG A 368 -21.50 4.31 -10.75
N GLY A 369 -21.63 4.91 -9.58
CA GLY A 369 -21.67 4.18 -8.31
C GLY A 369 -22.87 3.25 -8.20
N GLU A 370 -24.00 3.60 -8.87
CA GLU A 370 -25.26 2.87 -8.85
C GLU A 370 -25.18 1.50 -9.55
N ASP A 371 -24.60 1.44 -10.75
CA ASP A 371 -24.68 0.26 -11.63
C ASP A 371 -23.35 -0.15 -12.27
N GLY A 372 -22.26 0.56 -11.99
CA GLY A 372 -20.92 0.28 -12.53
C GLY A 372 -20.74 0.60 -14.00
N THR A 373 -21.72 1.22 -14.67
CA THR A 373 -21.59 1.60 -16.08
C THR A 373 -20.53 2.68 -16.28
N LEU A 374 -19.76 2.59 -17.37
CA LEU A 374 -18.78 3.60 -17.75
C LEU A 374 -19.49 4.92 -18.08
N ALA A 375 -19.24 5.94 -17.26
CA ALA A 375 -19.87 7.24 -17.34
C ALA A 375 -18.99 8.29 -18.04
N GLY A 376 -17.67 8.09 -18.06
CA GLY A 376 -16.76 9.04 -18.67
C GLY A 376 -15.32 8.60 -18.61
N ARG A 377 -14.47 9.34 -19.29
CA ARG A 377 -13.04 9.10 -19.33
C ARG A 377 -12.29 10.41 -19.55
N THR A 378 -11.19 10.58 -18.83
CA THR A 378 -10.28 11.69 -19.10
C THR A 378 -8.85 11.19 -19.18
N ARG A 379 -8.02 11.82 -19.99
CA ARG A 379 -6.59 11.51 -20.10
C ARG A 379 -5.76 12.75 -19.77
N PRO A 380 -5.55 13.04 -18.49
CA PRO A 380 -4.83 14.25 -18.10
C PRO A 380 -3.32 14.16 -18.37
N THR A 381 -2.79 12.95 -18.57
CA THR A 381 -1.37 12.69 -18.83
C THR A 381 -1.18 11.48 -19.75
N LYS A 382 0.08 11.26 -20.15
CA LYS A 382 0.53 9.99 -20.76
C LYS A 382 1.33 9.14 -19.79
N ASP A 383 1.63 9.67 -18.60
CA ASP A 383 2.32 8.95 -17.54
C ASP A 383 1.34 8.00 -16.85
N ALA A 384 1.80 6.83 -16.46
CA ALA A 384 1.00 5.84 -15.77
C ALA A 384 0.46 6.34 -14.42
N PHE A 385 -0.72 5.89 -14.06
CA PHE A 385 -1.23 5.92 -12.69
C PHE A 385 -1.02 4.54 -12.07
N LEU A 386 -0.13 4.47 -11.08
CA LEU A 386 0.30 3.22 -10.45
C LEU A 386 -0.08 3.12 -8.96
N LEU A 387 -0.54 4.23 -8.40
CA LEU A 387 -0.81 4.38 -6.98
C LEU A 387 -2.31 4.50 -6.73
N ALA A 388 -2.75 4.01 -5.57
CA ALA A 388 -4.11 4.24 -5.11
C ALA A 388 -4.39 5.75 -5.04
N PRO A 389 -5.50 6.23 -5.64
CA PRO A 389 -5.91 7.63 -5.50
C PRO A 389 -6.39 7.92 -4.07
N THR A 390 -6.32 9.19 -3.69
CA THR A 390 -6.86 9.65 -2.41
C THR A 390 -8.06 10.56 -2.69
N VAL A 391 -9.15 10.37 -1.96
CA VAL A 391 -10.34 11.24 -2.06
C VAL A 391 -10.39 12.19 -0.89
N ARG A 392 -10.56 13.49 -1.18
CA ARG A 392 -10.74 14.53 -0.17
C ARG A 392 -11.70 15.60 -0.69
N ASP A 393 -12.66 15.96 0.13
CA ASP A 393 -13.61 17.06 -0.16
C ASP A 393 -14.28 16.94 -1.56
N GLY A 394 -14.65 15.72 -1.97
CA GLY A 394 -15.28 15.45 -3.28
C GLY A 394 -14.32 15.55 -4.47
N VAL A 395 -13.00 15.50 -4.24
CA VAL A 395 -11.96 15.52 -5.27
C VAL A 395 -11.10 14.26 -5.16
N ALA A 396 -10.88 13.58 -6.28
CA ALA A 396 -9.94 12.47 -6.38
C ALA A 396 -8.55 12.97 -6.81
N TYR A 397 -7.53 12.58 -6.05
CA TYR A 397 -6.14 12.95 -6.29
C TYR A 397 -5.37 11.74 -6.83
N PHE A 398 -4.93 11.82 -8.08
CA PHE A 398 -4.13 10.81 -8.77
C PHE A 398 -2.69 11.29 -8.94
N LEU A 399 -1.73 10.59 -8.36
CA LEU A 399 -0.31 10.88 -8.58
C LEU A 399 0.21 10.07 -9.76
N SER A 400 0.65 10.76 -10.83
CA SER A 400 1.25 10.11 -11.99
C SER A 400 2.71 9.72 -11.73
N GLU A 401 3.21 8.74 -12.49
CA GLU A 401 4.61 8.31 -12.45
C GLU A 401 5.60 9.47 -12.64
N GLY A 402 5.26 10.45 -13.50
CA GLY A 402 6.06 11.66 -13.70
C GLY A 402 6.04 12.66 -12.54
N GLY A 403 5.35 12.35 -11.45
CA GLY A 403 5.34 13.16 -10.22
C GLY A 403 4.37 14.35 -10.24
N ARG A 404 3.36 14.32 -11.10
CA ARG A 404 2.27 15.32 -11.13
C ARG A 404 1.03 14.77 -10.45
N LEU A 405 0.46 15.57 -9.56
CA LEU A 405 -0.75 15.23 -8.81
C LEU A 405 -1.97 15.86 -9.52
N TYR A 406 -2.84 15.03 -10.05
CA TYR A 406 -4.07 15.46 -10.72
C TYR A 406 -5.23 15.42 -9.75
N ALA A 407 -5.82 16.57 -9.49
CA ALA A 407 -7.05 16.73 -8.70
C ALA A 407 -8.23 16.76 -9.67
N LEU A 408 -9.07 15.73 -9.64
CA LEU A 408 -10.16 15.50 -10.58
C LEU A 408 -11.49 15.39 -9.85
N ARG A 409 -12.55 15.92 -10.44
CA ARG A 409 -13.92 15.69 -9.97
C ARG A 409 -14.88 15.61 -11.16
N PRO A 410 -16.03 14.93 -10.98
CA PRO A 410 -17.13 15.05 -11.96
C PRO A 410 -17.56 16.50 -12.06
N GLY A 411 -17.81 16.98 -13.28
CA GLY A 411 -18.46 18.26 -13.51
C GLY A 411 -19.93 18.20 -13.11
N ASP A 412 -20.50 19.38 -12.82
CA ASP A 412 -21.90 19.55 -12.46
C ASP A 412 -22.85 19.20 -13.63
#